data_b8274056b84a655d2774d3cb563453cc
#
_entry.id   b8274056b84a655d2774d3cb563453cc
#
_cell.length_a   1.000
_cell.length_b   1.000
_cell.length_c   1.000
_cell.angle_alpha   90.00
_cell.angle_beta   90.00
_cell.angle_gamma   90.00
#
_symmetry.space_group_name_H-M   'P 1'
#
loop_
_entity.id
_entity.type
_entity.pdbx_description
1 polymer ?
#
loop_
_entity_poly.entity_id
_entity_poly.type
_entity_poly.pdbx_seq_one_letter_code
_entity_poly.pdbx_strand_id
1 'polypeptide(L)'
;GGHPPNIENKDDLKVLARSIARLHSIGQVTKFKYRNEMNLIKWAADSRESILNQQIIPLEMTAAYDSITLELIDKLGGLIESYKHMQWNRIHGDFHLGNVLWRNDTAHFLDFDDSVNGPPIQDLWMLLSGERNEQEHQLYEILDAYSSFADFDQATLRLIEPLRTLRIMHHAAWIGRRWNDPAFPPAFPWYNTNKYWSDHVLSL
;
A
#
# COMPACT_ATOMS: atom_id res chain seq x y z
N GLY A 1 -4.90 -15.74 -21.26
CA GLY A 1 -4.01 -15.42 -20.18
C GLY A 1 -3.20 -14.17 -20.45
N GLY A 2 -2.72 -13.52 -19.42
CA GLY A 2 -1.76 -12.43 -19.46
C GLY A 2 -0.55 -12.81 -18.60
N HIS A 3 0.42 -11.92 -18.52
CA HIS A 3 1.60 -12.03 -17.65
C HIS A 3 1.69 -10.74 -16.78
N PRO A 4 2.50 -10.70 -15.71
CA PRO A 4 2.78 -9.46 -15.00
C PRO A 4 3.45 -8.44 -15.92
N PRO A 5 3.24 -7.11 -15.72
CA PRO A 5 3.97 -6.08 -16.44
C PRO A 5 5.46 -6.10 -16.06
N ASN A 6 6.31 -5.68 -16.97
CA ASN A 6 7.72 -5.48 -16.70
C ASN A 6 7.98 -4.01 -16.30
N ILE A 7 8.02 -3.73 -15.00
CA ILE A 7 8.22 -2.36 -14.48
C ILE A 7 9.65 -1.82 -14.65
N GLU A 8 10.62 -2.67 -14.99
CA GLU A 8 11.97 -2.22 -15.38
C GLU A 8 11.96 -1.62 -16.81
N ASN A 9 10.96 -1.99 -17.62
CA ASN A 9 10.74 -1.37 -18.90
C ASN A 9 9.97 -0.04 -18.73
N LYS A 10 10.60 1.07 -19.11
CA LYS A 10 10.02 2.40 -19.00
C LYS A 10 8.72 2.57 -19.78
N ASP A 11 8.61 1.95 -20.96
CA ASP A 11 7.42 2.06 -21.81
C ASP A 11 6.22 1.35 -21.17
N ASP A 12 6.44 0.14 -20.61
CA ASP A 12 5.42 -0.59 -19.86
C ASP A 12 4.98 0.20 -18.62
N LEU A 13 5.94 0.77 -17.89
CA LEU A 13 5.66 1.59 -16.71
C LEU A 13 4.82 2.82 -17.05
N LYS A 14 5.11 3.49 -18.15
CA LYS A 14 4.33 4.64 -18.66
C LYS A 14 2.92 4.25 -19.09
N VAL A 15 2.75 3.12 -19.77
CA VAL A 15 1.43 2.59 -20.15
C VAL A 15 0.61 2.30 -18.89
N LEU A 16 1.23 1.67 -17.90
CA LEU A 16 0.60 1.36 -16.61
C LEU A 16 0.16 2.65 -15.89
N ALA A 17 1.06 3.63 -15.78
CA ALA A 17 0.77 4.91 -15.13
C ALA A 17 -0.39 5.67 -15.81
N ARG A 18 -0.43 5.71 -17.15
CA ARG A 18 -1.55 6.30 -17.90
C ARG A 18 -2.86 5.56 -17.66
N SER A 19 -2.81 4.24 -17.52
CA SER A 19 -4.01 3.43 -17.26
C SER A 19 -4.56 3.69 -15.86
N ILE A 20 -3.68 3.84 -14.86
CA ILE A 20 -4.06 4.24 -13.50
C ILE A 20 -4.63 5.66 -13.49
N ALA A 21 -3.99 6.60 -14.21
CA ALA A 21 -4.47 7.98 -14.31
C ALA A 21 -5.90 8.04 -14.87
N ARG A 22 -6.21 7.22 -15.89
CA ARG A 22 -7.59 7.11 -16.43
C ARG A 22 -8.56 6.54 -15.39
N LEU A 23 -8.15 5.52 -14.63
CA LEU A 23 -8.96 4.99 -13.53
C LEU A 23 -9.26 6.08 -12.50
N HIS A 24 -8.24 6.84 -12.10
CA HIS A 24 -8.36 7.92 -11.12
C HIS A 24 -9.14 9.12 -11.66
N SER A 25 -9.05 9.45 -12.95
CA SER A 25 -9.85 10.52 -13.57
C SER A 25 -11.35 10.22 -13.51
N ILE A 26 -11.74 8.95 -13.65
CA ILE A 26 -13.11 8.51 -13.41
C ILE A 26 -13.44 8.51 -11.91
N GLY A 27 -12.45 8.07 -11.09
CA GLY A 27 -12.58 7.97 -9.63
C GLY A 27 -12.83 9.30 -8.93
N GLN A 28 -12.33 10.41 -9.47
CA GLN A 28 -12.49 11.75 -8.88
C GLN A 28 -13.89 12.35 -9.08
N VAL A 29 -14.70 11.85 -10.02
CA VAL A 29 -16.02 12.42 -10.35
C VAL A 29 -16.99 12.30 -9.18
N THR A 30 -16.98 11.17 -8.49
CA THR A 30 -17.84 10.93 -7.32
C THR A 30 -17.16 10.00 -6.33
N LYS A 31 -17.41 10.18 -5.02
CA LYS A 31 -16.94 9.25 -3.99
C LYS A 31 -17.81 7.99 -3.92
N PHE A 32 -17.25 6.90 -3.41
CA PHE A 32 -18.06 5.75 -2.97
C PHE A 32 -18.97 6.18 -1.80
N LYS A 33 -20.24 5.77 -1.86
CA LYS A 33 -21.24 6.06 -0.82
C LYS A 33 -21.26 5.01 0.29
N TYR A 34 -20.92 3.76 -0.05
CA TYR A 34 -21.11 2.59 0.82
C TYR A 34 -19.80 1.90 1.18
N ARG A 35 -18.66 2.33 0.59
CA ARG A 35 -17.34 1.89 0.97
C ARG A 35 -16.72 2.89 1.93
N ASN A 36 -15.93 2.38 2.89
CA ASN A 36 -15.23 3.22 3.86
C ASN A 36 -14.22 4.14 3.16
N GLU A 37 -13.93 5.27 3.78
CA GLU A 37 -12.74 6.05 3.44
C GLU A 37 -11.50 5.41 4.05
N MET A 38 -10.35 5.54 3.38
CA MET A 38 -9.06 5.08 3.88
C MET A 38 -8.72 5.83 5.18
N ASN A 39 -8.81 5.16 6.31
CA ASN A 39 -8.47 5.73 7.61
C ASN A 39 -7.13 5.15 8.08
N LEU A 40 -6.05 5.87 7.78
CA LEU A 40 -4.69 5.42 8.03
C LEU A 40 -4.41 5.18 9.51
N ILE A 41 -4.93 6.06 10.40
CA ILE A 41 -4.77 5.92 11.86
C ILE A 41 -5.48 4.65 12.35
N LYS A 42 -6.74 4.48 11.92
CA LYS A 42 -7.50 3.30 12.30
C LYS A 42 -6.87 2.01 11.81
N TRP A 43 -6.34 2.00 10.58
CA TRP A 43 -5.67 0.82 10.01
C TRP A 43 -4.40 0.46 10.80
N ALA A 44 -3.62 1.46 11.19
CA ALA A 44 -2.45 1.26 12.05
C ALA A 44 -2.85 0.70 13.41
N ALA A 45 -3.85 1.31 14.07
CA ALA A 45 -4.32 0.91 15.38
C ALA A 45 -4.91 -0.52 15.37
N ASP A 46 -5.80 -0.82 14.42
CA ASP A 46 -6.41 -2.16 14.27
C ASP A 46 -5.35 -3.23 13.98
N SER A 47 -4.33 -2.89 13.17
CA SER A 47 -3.23 -3.82 12.85
C SER A 47 -2.36 -4.09 14.06
N ARG A 48 -1.97 -3.05 14.79
CA ARG A 48 -1.20 -3.17 16.03
C ARG A 48 -1.95 -4.01 17.06
N GLU A 49 -3.20 -3.69 17.34
CA GLU A 49 -4.02 -4.41 18.32
C GLU A 49 -4.18 -5.88 17.93
N SER A 50 -4.45 -6.16 16.65
CA SER A 50 -4.57 -7.53 16.13
C SER A 50 -3.31 -8.34 16.39
N ILE A 51 -2.13 -7.78 16.14
CA ILE A 51 -0.85 -8.49 16.29
C ILE A 51 -0.53 -8.72 17.77
N LEU A 52 -0.71 -7.71 18.63
CA LEU A 52 -0.44 -7.85 20.06
C LEU A 52 -1.38 -8.87 20.75
N ASN A 53 -2.66 -8.88 20.36
CA ASN A 53 -3.64 -9.80 20.94
C ASN A 53 -3.41 -11.26 20.53
N GLN A 54 -2.76 -11.52 19.42
CA GLN A 54 -2.49 -12.89 18.93
C GLN A 54 -1.29 -13.55 19.61
N GLN A 55 -0.48 -12.80 20.35
CA GLN A 55 0.73 -13.30 21.02
C GLN A 55 1.69 -14.07 20.11
N ILE A 56 1.73 -13.68 18.83
CA ILE A 56 2.55 -14.36 17.82
C ILE A 56 3.96 -13.76 17.73
N ILE A 57 4.13 -12.53 18.22
CA ILE A 57 5.43 -11.88 18.31
C ILE A 57 6.23 -12.57 19.43
N PRO A 58 7.52 -12.88 19.21
CA PRO A 58 8.40 -13.33 20.28
C PRO A 58 8.37 -12.37 21.47
N LEU A 59 8.34 -12.91 22.68
CA LEU A 59 8.13 -12.14 23.92
C LEU A 59 9.17 -11.01 24.06
N GLU A 60 10.40 -11.28 23.69
CA GLU A 60 11.52 -10.32 23.73
C GLU A 60 11.36 -9.13 22.77
N MET A 61 10.52 -9.26 21.73
CA MET A 61 10.27 -8.22 20.74
C MET A 61 8.96 -7.47 20.95
N THR A 62 8.08 -7.98 21.80
CA THR A 62 6.75 -7.41 22.03
C THR A 62 6.80 -5.95 22.48
N ALA A 63 7.68 -5.64 23.45
CA ALA A 63 7.82 -4.27 23.95
C ALA A 63 8.35 -3.30 22.88
N ALA A 64 9.29 -3.74 22.05
CA ALA A 64 9.82 -2.92 20.94
C ALA A 64 8.75 -2.67 19.88
N TYR A 65 8.01 -3.70 19.48
CA TYR A 65 6.89 -3.56 18.54
C TYR A 65 5.80 -2.63 19.07
N ASP A 66 5.43 -2.79 20.35
CA ASP A 66 4.43 -1.94 20.99
C ASP A 66 4.84 -0.47 20.98
N SER A 67 6.06 -0.17 21.41
CA SER A 67 6.59 1.20 21.46
C SER A 67 6.68 1.84 20.09
N ILE A 68 7.27 1.15 19.09
CA ILE A 68 7.46 1.73 17.76
C ILE A 68 6.13 1.96 17.05
N THR A 69 5.17 1.05 17.19
CA THR A 69 3.86 1.20 16.55
C THR A 69 3.01 2.30 17.18
N LEU A 70 3.14 2.55 18.48
CA LEU A 70 2.50 3.71 19.13
C LEU A 70 3.09 5.02 18.62
N GLU A 71 4.43 5.11 18.51
CA GLU A 71 5.10 6.30 17.96
C GLU A 71 4.70 6.57 16.52
N LEU A 72 4.59 5.51 15.69
CA LEU A 72 4.13 5.61 14.30
C LEU A 72 2.69 6.14 14.22
N ILE A 73 1.78 5.65 15.06
CA ILE A 73 0.39 6.12 15.10
C ILE A 73 0.32 7.60 15.48
N ASP A 74 1.10 8.05 16.45
CA ASP A 74 1.17 9.45 16.84
C ASP A 74 1.69 10.34 15.70
N LYS A 75 2.78 9.95 15.05
CA LYS A 75 3.33 10.64 13.86
C LYS A 75 2.33 10.71 12.71
N LEU A 76 1.59 9.61 12.46
CA LEU A 76 0.52 9.58 11.45
C LEU A 76 -0.58 10.59 11.77
N GLY A 77 -0.98 10.74 13.04
CA GLY A 77 -1.98 11.70 13.46
C GLY A 77 -1.61 13.13 13.06
N GLY A 78 -0.38 13.54 13.36
CA GLY A 78 0.14 14.84 12.99
C GLY A 78 0.22 15.06 11.47
N LEU A 79 0.63 14.03 10.75
CA LEU A 79 0.73 14.08 9.29
C LEU A 79 -0.65 14.23 8.64
N ILE A 80 -1.62 13.40 9.03
CA ILE A 80 -2.97 13.39 8.44
C ILE A 80 -3.69 14.72 8.69
N GLU A 81 -3.52 15.34 9.85
CA GLU A 81 -4.10 16.65 10.12
C GLU A 81 -3.60 17.71 9.12
N SER A 82 -2.35 17.62 8.68
CA SER A 82 -1.80 18.50 7.65
C SER A 82 -2.40 18.27 6.25
N TYR A 83 -3.01 17.10 6.03
CA TYR A 83 -3.61 16.69 4.74
C TYR A 83 -5.14 16.59 4.76
N LYS A 84 -5.81 17.13 5.77
CA LYS A 84 -7.28 17.07 5.88
C LYS A 84 -8.06 17.71 4.72
N HIS A 85 -7.41 18.57 3.94
CA HIS A 85 -8.00 19.21 2.75
C HIS A 85 -7.59 18.52 1.43
N MET A 86 -6.83 17.44 1.51
CA MET A 86 -6.42 16.68 0.33
C MET A 86 -7.63 16.07 -0.38
N GLN A 87 -7.59 16.08 -1.71
CA GLN A 87 -8.61 15.42 -2.52
C GLN A 87 -8.44 13.90 -2.45
N TRP A 88 -9.51 13.22 -2.07
CA TRP A 88 -9.60 11.77 -2.04
C TRP A 88 -10.47 11.30 -3.19
N ASN A 89 -9.94 10.40 -4.00
CA ASN A 89 -10.60 9.80 -5.15
C ASN A 89 -11.04 8.37 -4.82
N ARG A 90 -11.89 7.80 -5.64
CA ARG A 90 -12.05 6.35 -5.69
C ARG A 90 -10.77 5.78 -6.30
N ILE A 91 -10.08 4.94 -5.56
CA ILE A 91 -8.84 4.29 -5.94
C ILE A 91 -9.00 2.77 -5.89
N HIS A 92 -8.07 2.05 -6.47
CA HIS A 92 -8.01 0.59 -6.37
C HIS A 92 -7.75 0.14 -4.93
N GLY A 93 -6.82 0.80 -4.24
CA GLY A 93 -6.50 0.59 -2.82
C GLY A 93 -5.43 -0.48 -2.57
N ASP A 94 -5.36 -1.53 -3.39
CA ASP A 94 -4.35 -2.59 -3.31
C ASP A 94 -3.67 -2.82 -4.69
N PHE A 95 -3.06 -1.78 -5.23
CA PHE A 95 -2.54 -1.77 -6.60
C PHE A 95 -1.12 -2.36 -6.69
N HIS A 96 -0.94 -3.62 -6.32
CA HIS A 96 0.34 -4.32 -6.53
C HIS A 96 0.36 -5.05 -7.88
N LEU A 97 1.56 -5.42 -8.35
CA LEU A 97 1.75 -6.03 -9.68
C LEU A 97 0.99 -7.35 -9.87
N GLY A 98 0.69 -8.08 -8.78
CA GLY A 98 -0.14 -9.29 -8.82
C GLY A 98 -1.59 -9.03 -9.24
N ASN A 99 -2.08 -7.79 -9.09
CA ASN A 99 -3.41 -7.35 -9.51
C ASN A 99 -3.41 -6.71 -10.90
N VAL A 100 -2.31 -6.84 -11.65
CA VAL A 100 -2.18 -6.35 -13.02
C VAL A 100 -1.88 -7.51 -13.98
N LEU A 101 -2.73 -7.68 -14.98
CA LEU A 101 -2.47 -8.57 -16.10
C LEU A 101 -2.06 -7.73 -17.32
N TRP A 102 -0.93 -8.08 -17.90
CA TRP A 102 -0.43 -7.48 -19.13
C TRP A 102 -0.79 -8.36 -20.33
N ARG A 103 -1.46 -7.77 -21.32
CA ARG A 103 -1.83 -8.45 -22.56
C ARG A 103 -1.96 -7.45 -23.70
N ASN A 104 -1.34 -7.74 -24.84
CA ASN A 104 -1.38 -6.89 -26.05
C ASN A 104 -1.01 -5.42 -25.73
N ASP A 105 0.11 -5.23 -25.04
CA ASP A 105 0.63 -3.93 -24.61
C ASP A 105 -0.38 -3.07 -23.82
N THR A 106 -1.28 -3.75 -23.12
CA THR A 106 -2.34 -3.12 -22.31
C THR A 106 -2.36 -3.71 -20.91
N ALA A 107 -2.51 -2.84 -19.92
CA ALA A 107 -2.72 -3.23 -18.53
C ALA A 107 -4.20 -3.49 -18.26
N HIS A 108 -4.51 -4.63 -17.66
CA HIS A 108 -5.83 -4.99 -17.16
C HIS A 108 -5.77 -5.14 -15.65
N PHE A 109 -6.64 -4.44 -14.95
CA PHE A 109 -6.68 -4.42 -13.48
C PHE A 109 -7.65 -5.45 -12.94
N LEU A 110 -7.25 -6.13 -11.87
CA LEU A 110 -7.99 -7.19 -11.21
C LEU A 110 -8.20 -6.83 -9.75
N ASP A 111 -9.12 -7.52 -9.10
CA ASP A 111 -9.35 -7.50 -7.66
C ASP A 111 -9.63 -6.09 -7.09
N PHE A 112 -10.83 -5.60 -7.42
CA PHE A 112 -11.33 -4.30 -6.93
C PHE A 112 -12.00 -4.39 -5.55
N ASP A 113 -11.81 -5.48 -4.80
CA ASP A 113 -12.49 -5.69 -3.51
C ASP A 113 -12.04 -4.67 -2.47
N ASP A 114 -10.77 -4.26 -2.51
CA ASP A 114 -10.18 -3.26 -1.61
C ASP A 114 -10.34 -1.81 -2.09
N SER A 115 -11.12 -1.58 -3.18
CA SER A 115 -11.34 -0.23 -3.67
C SER A 115 -12.00 0.66 -2.62
N VAL A 116 -11.46 1.85 -2.45
CA VAL A 116 -11.77 2.75 -1.34
C VAL A 116 -11.69 4.21 -1.80
N ASN A 117 -12.26 5.13 -1.03
CA ASN A 117 -11.93 6.54 -1.19
C ASN A 117 -10.58 6.80 -0.50
N GLY A 118 -9.58 7.23 -1.25
CA GLY A 118 -8.23 7.43 -0.75
C GLY A 118 -7.38 8.34 -1.64
N PRO A 119 -6.15 8.62 -1.23
CA PRO A 119 -5.23 9.44 -2.01
C PRO A 119 -4.70 8.66 -3.22
N PRO A 120 -4.66 9.25 -4.43
CA PRO A 120 -4.14 8.59 -5.64
C PRO A 120 -2.74 8.00 -5.50
N ILE A 121 -1.89 8.59 -4.66
CA ILE A 121 -0.54 8.10 -4.40
C ILE A 121 -0.53 6.65 -3.86
N GLN A 122 -1.60 6.19 -3.20
CA GLN A 122 -1.72 4.82 -2.71
C GLN A 122 -1.54 3.79 -3.82
N ASP A 123 -2.12 4.02 -4.99
CA ASP A 123 -2.02 3.09 -6.12
C ASP A 123 -0.71 3.23 -6.89
N LEU A 124 0.00 4.36 -6.75
CA LEU A 124 1.23 4.63 -7.49
C LEU A 124 2.48 4.12 -6.78
N TRP A 125 2.60 4.34 -5.46
CA TRP A 125 3.81 3.94 -4.73
C TRP A 125 4.04 2.42 -4.74
N MET A 126 3.00 1.63 -4.86
CA MET A 126 3.07 0.16 -4.89
C MET A 126 3.74 -0.39 -6.16
N LEU A 127 3.97 0.45 -7.15
CA LEU A 127 4.73 0.12 -8.37
C LEU A 127 6.23 0.35 -8.18
N LEU A 128 6.65 1.07 -7.14
CA LEU A 128 8.06 1.38 -6.92
C LEU A 128 8.82 0.16 -6.40
N SER A 129 10.01 -0.07 -6.95
CA SER A 129 10.86 -1.20 -6.59
C SER A 129 12.34 -0.86 -6.69
N GLY A 130 13.19 -1.70 -6.09
CA GLY A 130 14.64 -1.50 -6.12
C GLY A 130 15.11 -0.47 -5.08
N GLU A 131 16.32 0.02 -5.30
CA GLU A 131 16.97 1.00 -4.42
C GLU A 131 16.32 2.40 -4.56
N ARG A 132 16.58 3.28 -3.58
CA ARG A 132 15.97 4.60 -3.53
C ARG A 132 16.12 5.42 -4.82
N ASN A 133 17.31 5.43 -5.41
CA ASN A 133 17.56 6.16 -6.67
C ASN A 133 16.72 5.60 -7.84
N GLU A 134 16.52 4.27 -7.87
CA GLU A 134 15.70 3.61 -8.88
C GLU A 134 14.22 3.98 -8.68
N GLN A 135 13.74 3.96 -7.44
CA GLN A 135 12.39 4.38 -7.09
C GLN A 135 12.12 5.85 -7.45
N GLU A 136 13.08 6.75 -7.22
CA GLU A 136 12.95 8.16 -7.60
C GLU A 136 12.82 8.34 -9.12
N HIS A 137 13.60 7.59 -9.92
CA HIS A 137 13.48 7.60 -11.38
C HIS A 137 12.15 7.01 -11.84
N GLN A 138 11.73 5.87 -11.27
CA GLN A 138 10.43 5.26 -11.59
C GLN A 138 9.29 6.22 -11.27
N LEU A 139 9.33 6.88 -10.11
CA LEU A 139 8.31 7.84 -9.69
C LEU A 139 8.21 9.02 -10.66
N TYR A 140 9.35 9.54 -11.12
CA TYR A 140 9.38 10.60 -12.12
C TYR A 140 8.67 10.16 -13.42
N GLU A 141 9.02 8.98 -13.97
CA GLU A 141 8.41 8.44 -15.20
C GLU A 141 6.90 8.15 -15.01
N ILE A 142 6.50 7.67 -13.84
CA ILE A 142 5.10 7.44 -13.48
C ILE A 142 4.33 8.76 -13.48
N LEU A 143 4.81 9.78 -12.79
CA LEU A 143 4.11 11.06 -12.65
C LEU A 143 4.04 11.83 -13.96
N ASP A 144 5.10 11.80 -14.78
CA ASP A 144 5.12 12.38 -16.12
C ASP A 144 4.02 11.75 -17.00
N ALA A 145 3.96 10.41 -17.03
CA ALA A 145 2.95 9.70 -17.80
C ALA A 145 1.53 9.86 -17.24
N TYR A 146 1.38 9.87 -15.90
CA TYR A 146 0.11 10.06 -15.19
C TYR A 146 -0.52 11.42 -15.51
N SER A 147 0.29 12.48 -15.53
CA SER A 147 -0.17 13.86 -15.76
C SER A 147 -0.84 14.06 -17.14
N SER A 148 -0.70 13.10 -18.06
CA SER A 148 -1.40 13.12 -19.36
C SER A 148 -2.92 12.93 -19.26
N PHE A 149 -3.43 12.39 -18.13
CA PHE A 149 -4.85 12.05 -17.97
C PHE A 149 -5.46 12.53 -16.65
N ALA A 150 -4.67 12.85 -15.64
CA ALA A 150 -5.14 13.32 -14.35
C ALA A 150 -4.11 14.25 -13.70
N ASP A 151 -4.59 15.25 -12.98
CA ASP A 151 -3.74 16.08 -12.15
C ASP A 151 -3.25 15.28 -10.93
N PHE A 152 -2.01 15.54 -10.51
CA PHE A 152 -1.41 14.91 -9.35
C PHE A 152 -0.94 15.94 -8.34
N ASP A 153 -1.42 15.83 -7.10
CA ASP A 153 -0.96 16.66 -6.00
C ASP A 153 0.38 16.13 -5.46
N GLN A 154 1.47 16.80 -5.84
CA GLN A 154 2.83 16.44 -5.43
C GLN A 154 3.05 16.51 -3.91
N ALA A 155 2.24 17.28 -3.16
CA ALA A 155 2.33 17.29 -1.71
C ALA A 155 2.07 15.90 -1.11
N THR A 156 1.27 15.08 -1.80
CA THR A 156 0.94 13.71 -1.37
C THR A 156 2.10 12.72 -1.44
N LEU A 157 3.21 13.07 -2.10
CA LEU A 157 4.42 12.23 -2.15
C LEU A 157 4.98 11.93 -0.73
N ARG A 158 4.77 12.81 0.22
CA ARG A 158 5.17 12.60 1.62
C ARG A 158 4.39 11.47 2.30
N LEU A 159 3.31 10.99 1.69
CA LEU A 159 2.53 9.86 2.19
C LEU A 159 3.13 8.50 1.81
N ILE A 160 4.12 8.43 0.90
CA ILE A 160 4.68 7.15 0.42
C ILE A 160 5.19 6.30 1.59
N GLU A 161 6.08 6.84 2.43
CA GLU A 161 6.65 6.08 3.54
C GLU A 161 5.60 5.70 4.61
N PRO A 162 4.71 6.61 5.04
CA PRO A 162 3.58 6.24 5.88
C PRO A 162 2.70 5.12 5.30
N LEU A 163 2.35 5.19 4.02
CA LEU A 163 1.52 4.18 3.36
C LEU A 163 2.25 2.83 3.27
N ARG A 164 3.56 2.84 2.96
CA ARG A 164 4.40 1.64 2.95
C ARG A 164 4.45 0.99 4.32
N THR A 165 4.72 1.75 5.35
CA THR A 165 4.77 1.27 6.74
C THR A 165 3.43 0.67 7.16
N LEU A 166 2.32 1.36 6.87
CA LEU A 166 0.97 0.85 7.15
C LEU A 166 0.68 -0.47 6.43
N ARG A 167 1.12 -0.61 5.17
CA ARG A 167 0.96 -1.87 4.44
C ARG A 167 1.74 -3.00 5.08
N ILE A 168 2.97 -2.75 5.55
CA ILE A 168 3.79 -3.73 6.28
C ILE A 168 3.03 -4.19 7.54
N MET A 169 2.51 -3.27 8.35
CA MET A 169 1.73 -3.59 9.54
C MET A 169 0.45 -4.35 9.19
N HIS A 170 -0.30 -3.86 8.19
CA HIS A 170 -1.57 -4.45 7.78
C HIS A 170 -1.39 -5.88 7.24
N HIS A 171 -0.38 -6.12 6.42
CA HIS A 171 -0.08 -7.45 5.87
C HIS A 171 0.27 -8.44 6.97
N ALA A 172 1.11 -8.06 7.93
CA ALA A 172 1.42 -8.89 9.09
C ALA A 172 0.16 -9.23 9.91
N ALA A 173 -0.69 -8.24 10.17
CA ALA A 173 -1.95 -8.43 10.87
C ALA A 173 -2.94 -9.29 10.07
N TRP A 174 -2.97 -9.16 8.75
CA TRP A 174 -3.82 -9.96 7.85
C TRP A 174 -3.43 -11.44 7.89
N ILE A 175 -2.14 -11.77 7.88
CA ILE A 175 -1.66 -13.15 8.05
C ILE A 175 -2.05 -13.67 9.44
N GLY A 176 -1.78 -12.87 10.48
CA GLY A 176 -2.05 -13.27 11.86
C GLY A 176 -3.52 -13.57 12.12
N ARG A 177 -4.44 -12.74 11.64
CA ARG A 177 -5.89 -13.00 11.77
C ARG A 177 -6.35 -14.31 11.15
N ARG A 178 -5.59 -14.85 10.20
CA ARG A 178 -5.88 -16.11 9.49
C ARG A 178 -4.97 -17.26 9.92
N TRP A 179 -4.10 -17.06 10.91
CA TRP A 179 -3.08 -18.04 11.28
C TRP A 179 -3.64 -19.41 11.70
N ASN A 180 -4.89 -19.44 12.21
CA ASN A 180 -5.59 -20.67 12.55
C ASN A 180 -6.21 -21.39 11.35
N ASP A 181 -6.23 -20.80 10.17
CA ASP A 181 -6.61 -21.46 8.92
C ASP A 181 -5.47 -22.39 8.48
N PRO A 182 -5.73 -23.70 8.29
CA PRO A 182 -4.69 -24.66 7.94
C PRO A 182 -3.90 -24.34 6.66
N ALA A 183 -4.43 -23.49 5.79
CA ALA A 183 -3.75 -23.07 4.56
C ALA A 183 -2.65 -22.03 4.82
N PHE A 184 -2.74 -21.24 5.92
CA PHE A 184 -1.84 -20.12 6.15
C PHE A 184 -0.43 -20.51 6.63
N PRO A 185 -0.26 -21.39 7.65
CA PRO A 185 1.09 -21.76 8.08
C PRO A 185 1.98 -22.34 6.96
N PRO A 186 1.48 -23.21 6.06
CA PRO A 186 2.28 -23.68 4.92
C PRO A 186 2.56 -22.60 3.87
N ALA A 187 1.65 -21.64 3.68
CA ALA A 187 1.82 -20.54 2.72
C ALA A 187 2.80 -19.47 3.24
N PHE A 188 2.88 -19.28 4.56
CA PHE A 188 3.72 -18.25 5.21
C PHE A 188 4.64 -18.87 6.29
N PRO A 189 5.49 -19.85 5.97
CA PRO A 189 6.26 -20.59 6.97
C PRO A 189 7.27 -19.74 7.73
N TRP A 190 7.61 -18.57 7.21
CA TRP A 190 8.50 -17.58 7.80
C TRP A 190 7.83 -16.71 8.86
N TYR A 191 6.49 -16.60 8.88
CA TYR A 191 5.74 -15.65 9.71
C TYR A 191 5.94 -15.89 11.22
N ASN A 192 6.00 -17.14 11.66
CA ASN A 192 6.21 -17.51 13.06
C ASN A 192 7.69 -17.73 13.39
N THR A 193 8.59 -16.87 12.89
CA THR A 193 10.04 -16.96 13.16
C THR A 193 10.57 -15.69 13.82
N ASN A 194 11.55 -15.84 14.71
CA ASN A 194 12.24 -14.70 15.33
C ASN A 194 12.86 -13.78 14.28
N LYS A 195 13.43 -14.35 13.20
CA LYS A 195 14.01 -13.58 12.11
C LYS A 195 12.99 -12.64 11.48
N TYR A 196 11.82 -13.17 11.10
CA TYR A 196 10.78 -12.35 10.49
C TYR A 196 10.36 -11.18 11.39
N TRP A 197 10.12 -11.44 12.68
CA TRP A 197 9.67 -10.38 13.59
C TRP A 197 10.76 -9.37 13.90
N SER A 198 12.04 -9.79 13.93
CA SER A 198 13.16 -8.87 14.03
C SER A 198 13.25 -7.95 12.81
N ASP A 199 13.20 -8.53 11.61
CA ASP A 199 13.24 -7.78 10.35
C ASP A 199 12.01 -6.86 10.23
N HIS A 200 10.82 -7.34 10.66
CA HIS A 200 9.57 -6.56 10.66
C HIS A 200 9.66 -5.33 11.55
N VAL A 201 10.11 -5.46 12.80
CA VAL A 201 10.30 -4.33 13.73
C VAL A 201 11.29 -3.32 13.18
N LEU A 202 12.38 -3.78 12.54
CA LEU A 202 13.39 -2.92 11.94
C LEU A 202 12.89 -2.20 10.67
N SER A 203 11.86 -2.73 10.00
CA SER A 203 11.28 -2.16 8.78
C SER A 203 10.20 -1.10 9.05
N LEU A 204 9.74 -0.99 10.28
CA LEU A 204 8.79 0.01 10.74
C LEU A 204 9.47 1.33 11.07
#